data_2c3d463bff8b0ae3edc7a48b8e319ece
#
_entry.id   2c3d463bff8b0ae3edc7a48b8e319ece
#
_cell.length_a   1.000
_cell.length_b   1.000
_cell.length_c   1.000
_cell.angle_alpha   90.00
_cell.angle_beta   90.00
_cell.angle_gamma   90.00
#
_symmetry.space_group_name_H-M   'P 1'
#
loop_
_entity.id
_entity.type
_entity.pdbx_description
1 polymer ?
#
loop_
_entity_poly.entity_id
_entity_poly.type
_entity_poly.pdbx_seq_one_letter_code
_entity_poly.pdbx_strand_id
1 'polypeptide(L)'
;MKFLIDECLSLKLVDLAVERRYVQSSHVVRLGKSGWKDWELTPFILDGDWTFVTKNSIDFRGKADNPGAKGQYSSVPIHAGLVCLNGPEGMDRALQLDLFEIALVELDRDPDIINQVIEVTLAANDEIQVLRYDLPPE
;
A
#
# COMPACT_ATOMS: atom_id res chain seq x y z
N MET A 1 9.39 -3.32 -10.37
CA MET A 1 8.48 -2.83 -9.31
C MET A 1 9.28 -2.39 -8.11
N LYS A 2 8.89 -1.31 -7.50
CA LYS A 2 9.50 -0.80 -6.27
C LYS A 2 8.40 -0.31 -5.33
N PHE A 3 8.50 -0.67 -4.05
CA PHE A 3 7.55 -0.23 -3.03
C PHE A 3 8.02 1.03 -2.36
N LEU A 4 7.10 1.95 -2.14
CA LEU A 4 7.26 3.06 -1.22
C LEU A 4 6.40 2.78 0.02
N ILE A 5 7.05 2.67 1.16
CA ILE A 5 6.39 2.37 2.44
C ILE A 5 6.04 3.69 3.13
N ASP A 6 4.76 3.84 3.51
CA ASP A 6 4.26 5.04 4.17
C ASP A 6 4.91 5.23 5.56
N GLU A 7 5.05 6.48 6.00
CA GLU A 7 5.71 6.77 7.27
C GLU A 7 5.02 6.18 8.49
N CYS A 8 3.72 5.91 8.41
CA CYS A 8 2.95 5.26 9.49
C CYS A 8 3.29 3.77 9.66
N LEU A 9 4.04 3.19 8.75
CA LEU A 9 4.45 1.79 8.79
C LEU A 9 5.93 1.66 9.13
N SER A 10 6.33 0.47 9.59
CA SER A 10 7.70 0.19 10.00
C SER A 10 8.68 0.23 8.82
N LEU A 11 9.88 0.76 9.07
CA LEU A 11 11.02 0.68 8.14
C LEU A 11 11.39 -0.78 7.80
N LYS A 12 11.05 -1.74 8.67
CA LYS A 12 11.34 -3.15 8.44
C LYS A 12 10.60 -3.74 7.23
N LEU A 13 9.52 -3.10 6.80
CA LEU A 13 8.84 -3.52 5.57
C LEU A 13 9.74 -3.33 4.34
N VAL A 14 10.61 -2.32 4.35
CA VAL A 14 11.59 -2.14 3.28
C VAL A 14 12.55 -3.32 3.23
N ASP A 15 13.03 -3.78 4.38
CA ASP A 15 13.94 -4.93 4.45
C ASP A 15 13.29 -6.18 3.85
N LEU A 16 12.03 -6.41 4.18
CA LEU A 16 11.27 -7.54 3.62
C LEU A 16 11.11 -7.41 2.09
N ALA A 17 10.79 -6.22 1.59
CA ALA A 17 10.68 -6.00 0.15
C ALA A 17 12.01 -6.27 -0.56
N VAL A 18 13.12 -5.81 0.00
CA VAL A 18 14.46 -6.02 -0.56
C VAL A 18 14.84 -7.51 -0.57
N GLU A 19 14.52 -8.24 0.50
CA GLU A 19 14.73 -9.70 0.57
C GLU A 19 13.97 -10.44 -0.53
N ARG A 20 12.79 -9.92 -0.91
CA ARG A 20 11.97 -10.47 -1.98
C ARG A 20 12.34 -9.92 -3.36
N ARG A 21 13.53 -9.30 -3.48
CA ARG A 21 14.14 -8.79 -4.72
C ARG A 21 13.55 -7.49 -5.26
N TYR A 22 12.76 -6.78 -4.48
CA TYR A 22 12.30 -5.42 -4.81
C TYR A 22 13.31 -4.41 -4.27
N VAL A 23 14.53 -4.45 -4.83
CA VAL A 23 15.73 -3.82 -4.24
C VAL A 23 15.72 -2.29 -4.26
N GLN A 24 14.86 -1.67 -5.08
CA GLN A 24 14.73 -0.22 -5.14
C GLN A 24 13.66 0.33 -4.18
N SER A 25 13.05 -0.54 -3.38
CA SER A 25 12.04 -0.14 -2.42
C SER A 25 12.62 0.78 -1.35
N SER A 26 11.83 1.71 -0.87
CA SER A 26 12.23 2.67 0.14
C SER A 26 11.06 3.06 1.05
N HIS A 27 11.29 3.98 1.94
CA HIS A 27 10.35 4.46 2.94
C HIS A 27 10.26 5.99 2.85
N VAL A 28 9.08 6.53 3.12
CA VAL A 28 8.83 7.98 3.07
C VAL A 28 9.86 8.75 3.91
N VAL A 29 10.19 8.24 5.10
CA VAL A 29 11.19 8.87 5.98
C VAL A 29 12.58 8.84 5.37
N ARG A 30 12.99 7.73 4.76
CA ARG A 30 14.31 7.61 4.11
C ARG A 30 14.48 8.56 2.93
N LEU A 31 13.38 8.92 2.26
CA LEU A 31 13.40 9.85 1.14
C LEU A 31 13.31 11.33 1.59
N GLY A 32 13.35 11.57 2.90
CA GLY A 32 13.29 12.93 3.45
C GLY A 32 11.92 13.58 3.37
N LYS A 33 10.85 12.79 3.31
CA LYS A 33 9.48 13.27 3.11
C LYS A 33 8.59 13.10 4.34
N SER A 34 9.21 12.92 5.51
CA SER A 34 8.48 12.82 6.77
C SER A 34 7.60 14.06 6.98
N GLY A 35 6.35 13.84 7.37
CA GLY A 35 5.39 14.92 7.60
C GLY A 35 4.73 15.48 6.33
N TRP A 36 5.08 14.97 5.16
CA TRP A 36 4.40 15.37 3.92
C TRP A 36 2.91 15.00 3.99
N LYS A 37 2.07 15.91 3.51
CA LYS A 37 0.62 15.67 3.42
C LYS A 37 0.31 14.72 2.27
N ASP A 38 -0.84 14.05 2.35
CA ASP A 38 -1.26 13.09 1.33
C ASP A 38 -1.29 13.70 -0.08
N TRP A 39 -1.78 14.93 -0.21
CA TRP A 39 -1.84 15.62 -1.51
C TRP A 39 -0.47 16.06 -2.05
N GLU A 40 0.55 16.14 -1.18
CA GLU A 40 1.93 16.40 -1.60
C GLU A 40 2.62 15.09 -1.98
N LEU A 41 2.34 14.04 -1.23
CA LEU A 41 2.97 12.74 -1.41
C LEU A 41 2.46 12.03 -2.68
N THR A 42 1.17 12.13 -2.97
CA THR A 42 0.56 11.42 -4.09
C THR A 42 1.21 11.76 -5.44
N PRO A 43 1.43 13.04 -5.82
CA PRO A 43 2.14 13.35 -7.06
C PRO A 43 3.55 12.74 -7.11
N PHE A 44 4.26 12.73 -5.99
CA PHE A 44 5.58 12.10 -5.91
C PHE A 44 5.51 10.60 -6.16
N ILE A 45 4.54 9.92 -5.56
CA ILE A 45 4.33 8.49 -5.76
C ILE A 45 4.09 8.18 -7.24
N LEU A 46 3.22 8.95 -7.87
CA LEU A 46 2.83 8.74 -9.26
C LEU A 46 3.99 9.04 -10.23
N ASP A 47 4.70 10.12 -10.03
CA ASP A 47 5.83 10.50 -10.87
C ASP A 47 6.96 9.48 -10.80
N GLY A 48 7.14 8.84 -9.65
CA GLY A 48 8.19 7.84 -9.44
C GLY A 48 7.78 6.41 -9.78
N ASP A 49 6.55 6.19 -10.21
CA ASP A 49 6.00 4.84 -10.47
C ASP A 49 6.14 3.91 -9.26
N TRP A 50 5.95 4.46 -8.05
CA TRP A 50 6.00 3.69 -6.83
C TRP A 50 4.70 2.91 -6.62
N THR A 51 4.83 1.64 -6.20
CA THR A 51 3.72 0.90 -5.61
C THR A 51 3.65 1.31 -4.14
N PHE A 52 2.63 2.06 -3.76
CA PHE A 52 2.53 2.64 -2.42
C PHE A 52 1.94 1.63 -1.44
N VAL A 53 2.52 1.54 -0.24
CA VAL A 53 2.05 0.65 0.84
C VAL A 53 1.67 1.52 2.02
N THR A 54 0.43 1.42 2.47
CA THR A 54 -0.11 2.24 3.55
C THR A 54 -1.09 1.47 4.42
N LYS A 55 -1.30 1.94 5.65
CA LYS A 55 -2.42 1.51 6.49
C LYS A 55 -3.57 2.53 6.50
N ASN A 56 -3.38 3.69 5.89
CA ASN A 56 -4.39 4.76 5.79
C ASN A 56 -5.24 4.56 4.54
N SER A 57 -5.88 3.41 4.44
CA SER A 57 -6.57 2.96 3.23
C SER A 57 -7.63 3.94 2.75
N ILE A 58 -8.44 4.48 3.67
CA ILE A 58 -9.52 5.42 3.33
C ILE A 58 -8.98 6.70 2.70
N ASP A 59 -7.83 7.22 3.19
CA ASP A 59 -7.25 8.45 2.66
C ASP A 59 -6.83 8.31 1.20
N PHE A 60 -6.46 7.13 0.77
CA PHE A 60 -5.95 6.89 -0.59
C PHE A 60 -6.99 6.27 -1.52
N ARG A 61 -7.67 5.21 -1.13
CA ARG A 61 -8.66 4.56 -2.01
C ARG A 61 -10.09 5.04 -1.82
N GLY A 62 -10.35 5.75 -0.72
CA GLY A 62 -11.69 6.14 -0.33
C GLY A 62 -12.35 5.13 0.59
N LYS A 63 -13.67 5.19 0.73
CA LYS A 63 -14.42 4.28 1.60
C LYS A 63 -14.40 2.84 1.05
N ALA A 64 -14.38 1.87 1.95
CA ALA A 64 -14.30 0.46 1.58
C ALA A 64 -15.51 -0.02 0.74
N ASP A 65 -16.70 0.58 0.93
CA ASP A 65 -17.90 0.23 0.19
C ASP A 65 -17.98 0.88 -1.20
N ASN A 66 -17.12 1.86 -1.48
CA ASN A 66 -17.09 2.54 -2.77
C ASN A 66 -15.68 3.05 -3.09
N PRO A 67 -14.70 2.16 -3.29
CA PRO A 67 -13.33 2.58 -3.62
C PRO A 67 -13.27 3.38 -4.92
N GLY A 68 -12.49 4.45 -4.92
CA GLY A 68 -12.31 5.30 -6.09
C GLY A 68 -13.28 6.47 -6.18
N ALA A 69 -14.35 6.51 -5.37
CA ALA A 69 -15.28 7.65 -5.33
C ALA A 69 -14.63 8.87 -4.66
N LYS A 70 -13.80 8.64 -3.67
CA LYS A 70 -13.04 9.66 -2.94
C LYS A 70 -11.65 9.10 -2.62
N GLY A 71 -10.79 9.91 -2.02
CA GLY A 71 -9.42 9.55 -1.69
C GLY A 71 -8.44 10.09 -2.71
N GLN A 72 -7.15 10.01 -2.39
CA GLN A 72 -6.09 10.58 -3.23
C GLN A 72 -6.02 9.95 -4.63
N TYR A 73 -6.43 8.68 -4.75
CA TYR A 73 -6.40 7.97 -6.04
C TYR A 73 -7.70 8.08 -6.84
N SER A 74 -8.71 8.82 -6.35
CA SER A 74 -10.03 8.89 -7.00
C SER A 74 -10.00 9.47 -8.41
N SER A 75 -9.08 10.38 -8.69
CA SER A 75 -8.93 11.02 -10.00
C SER A 75 -7.70 10.58 -10.77
N VAL A 76 -7.03 9.52 -10.33
CA VAL A 76 -5.78 9.04 -10.92
C VAL A 76 -6.10 8.03 -12.01
N PRO A 77 -5.83 8.33 -13.29
CA PRO A 77 -6.15 7.41 -14.39
C PRO A 77 -5.21 6.24 -14.49
N ILE A 78 -3.96 6.39 -14.02
CA ILE A 78 -2.96 5.33 -14.05
C ILE A 78 -2.01 5.46 -12.86
N HIS A 79 -1.74 4.33 -12.21
CA HIS A 79 -0.77 4.23 -11.12
C HIS A 79 -0.13 2.83 -11.10
N ALA A 80 0.97 2.71 -10.38
CA ALA A 80 1.75 1.47 -10.31
C ALA A 80 1.28 0.52 -9.19
N GLY A 81 0.08 0.71 -8.67
CA GLY A 81 -0.50 -0.14 -7.64
C GLY A 81 -0.51 0.46 -6.25
N LEU A 82 -1.46 0.00 -5.45
CA LEU A 82 -1.65 0.41 -4.06
C LEU A 82 -1.82 -0.83 -3.20
N VAL A 83 -1.11 -0.90 -2.08
CA VAL A 83 -1.22 -1.98 -1.10
C VAL A 83 -1.71 -1.38 0.20
N CYS A 84 -2.85 -1.87 0.68
CA CYS A 84 -3.47 -1.43 1.92
C CYS A 84 -3.36 -2.53 2.97
N LEU A 85 -2.72 -2.23 4.09
CA LEU A 85 -2.56 -3.15 5.22
C LEU A 85 -3.51 -2.69 6.33
N ASN A 86 -4.60 -3.41 6.52
CA ASN A 86 -5.68 -3.03 7.43
C ASN A 86 -5.65 -3.88 8.70
N GLY A 87 -5.41 -3.25 9.83
CA GLY A 87 -5.37 -3.90 11.13
C GLY A 87 -5.91 -2.99 12.22
N PRO A 88 -5.79 -3.41 13.48
CA PRO A 88 -6.23 -2.59 14.60
C PRO A 88 -5.40 -1.31 14.71
N GLU A 89 -5.96 -0.31 15.37
CA GLU A 89 -5.22 0.89 15.70
C GLU A 89 -3.99 0.52 16.54
N GLY A 90 -2.84 1.15 16.20
CA GLY A 90 -1.59 0.82 16.86
C GLY A 90 -1.00 -0.53 16.45
N MET A 91 -1.36 -1.01 15.26
CA MET A 91 -0.83 -2.26 14.71
C MET A 91 0.69 -2.35 14.87
N ASP A 92 1.18 -3.40 15.55
CA ASP A 92 2.60 -3.55 15.82
C ASP A 92 3.39 -3.99 14.57
N ARG A 93 4.72 -3.94 14.70
CA ARG A 93 5.62 -4.28 13.60
C ARG A 93 5.45 -5.72 13.13
N ALA A 94 5.26 -6.66 14.04
CA ALA A 94 5.11 -8.07 13.68
C ALA A 94 3.88 -8.28 12.81
N LEU A 95 2.75 -7.67 13.15
CA LEU A 95 1.53 -7.75 12.35
C LEU A 95 1.70 -7.06 11.00
N GLN A 96 2.33 -5.89 10.97
CA GLN A 96 2.63 -5.20 9.71
C GLN A 96 3.42 -6.09 8.76
N LEU A 97 4.45 -6.76 9.26
CA LEU A 97 5.28 -7.67 8.47
C LEU A 97 4.46 -8.87 7.97
N ASP A 98 3.61 -9.45 8.82
CA ASP A 98 2.76 -10.58 8.43
C ASP A 98 1.80 -10.18 7.31
N LEU A 99 1.14 -9.05 7.42
CA LEU A 99 0.20 -8.58 6.39
C LEU A 99 0.93 -8.24 5.08
N PHE A 100 2.08 -7.61 5.16
CA PHE A 100 2.86 -7.29 3.96
C PHE A 100 3.39 -8.55 3.27
N GLU A 101 3.83 -9.54 4.03
CA GLU A 101 4.24 -10.85 3.50
C GLU A 101 3.12 -11.48 2.68
N ILE A 102 1.89 -11.43 3.17
CA ILE A 102 0.72 -11.96 2.47
C ILE A 102 0.47 -11.18 1.17
N ALA A 103 0.62 -9.86 1.20
CA ALA A 103 0.51 -9.04 -0.01
C ALA A 103 1.56 -9.44 -1.05
N LEU A 104 2.80 -9.70 -0.62
CA LEU A 104 3.89 -10.12 -1.51
C LEU A 104 3.61 -11.49 -2.14
N VAL A 105 3.03 -12.42 -1.37
CA VAL A 105 2.61 -13.74 -1.89
C VAL A 105 1.52 -13.58 -2.95
N GLU A 106 0.55 -12.68 -2.74
CA GLU A 106 -0.49 -12.40 -3.72
C GLU A 106 0.11 -11.82 -5.01
N LEU A 107 1.10 -10.93 -4.90
CA LEU A 107 1.81 -10.38 -6.05
C LEU A 107 2.62 -11.43 -6.82
N ASP A 108 3.20 -12.41 -6.12
CA ASP A 108 3.93 -13.50 -6.79
C ASP A 108 3.01 -14.34 -7.68
N ARG A 109 1.74 -14.48 -7.29
CA ARG A 109 0.74 -15.20 -8.08
C ARG A 109 0.33 -14.45 -9.34
N ASP A 110 0.25 -13.13 -9.27
CA ASP A 110 -0.11 -12.26 -10.40
C ASP A 110 0.61 -10.91 -10.23
N PRO A 111 1.79 -10.76 -10.84
CA PRO A 111 2.65 -9.59 -10.60
C PRO A 111 2.16 -8.27 -11.19
N ASP A 112 1.21 -8.27 -12.12
CA ASP A 112 0.71 -7.05 -12.72
C ASP A 112 -0.28 -6.34 -11.80
N ILE A 113 0.19 -5.30 -11.11
CA ILE A 113 -0.61 -4.51 -10.17
C ILE A 113 -0.94 -3.11 -10.73
N ILE A 114 -0.66 -2.83 -11.99
CA ILE A 114 -1.01 -1.53 -12.57
C ILE A 114 -2.52 -1.31 -12.46
N ASN A 115 -2.90 -0.16 -11.91
CA ASN A 115 -4.30 0.22 -11.66
C ASN A 115 -5.06 -0.77 -10.78
N GLN A 116 -4.37 -1.43 -9.86
CA GLN A 116 -5.00 -2.35 -8.91
C GLN A 116 -4.66 -2.00 -7.47
N VAL A 117 -5.51 -2.47 -6.57
CA VAL A 117 -5.32 -2.42 -5.13
C VAL A 117 -5.28 -3.84 -4.58
N ILE A 118 -4.34 -4.11 -3.70
CA ILE A 118 -4.35 -5.30 -2.85
C ILE A 118 -4.60 -4.82 -1.43
N GLU A 119 -5.64 -5.33 -0.79
CA GLU A 119 -5.90 -5.10 0.63
C GLU A 119 -5.71 -6.40 1.39
N VAL A 120 -4.93 -6.33 2.45
CA VAL A 120 -4.76 -7.45 3.39
C VAL A 120 -5.28 -6.97 4.74
N THR A 121 -6.31 -7.62 5.24
CA THR A 121 -7.06 -7.16 6.41
C THR A 121 -7.07 -8.23 7.48
N LEU A 122 -6.69 -7.86 8.70
CA LEU A 122 -6.96 -8.66 9.89
C LEU A 122 -8.38 -8.32 10.38
N ALA A 123 -9.31 -9.23 10.18
CA ALA A 123 -10.70 -9.05 10.58
C ALA A 123 -10.90 -9.22 12.10
N ALA A 124 -12.06 -8.80 12.62
CA ALA A 124 -12.36 -8.85 14.04
C ALA A 124 -12.36 -10.26 14.64
N ASN A 125 -12.55 -11.29 13.79
CA ASN A 125 -12.51 -12.70 14.19
C ASN A 125 -11.09 -13.32 14.07
N ASP A 126 -10.07 -12.48 13.96
CA ASP A 126 -8.66 -12.87 13.74
C ASP A 126 -8.38 -13.58 12.41
N GLU A 127 -9.33 -13.61 11.49
CA GLU A 127 -9.09 -14.11 10.15
C GLU A 127 -8.43 -13.04 9.28
N ILE A 128 -7.53 -13.48 8.39
CA ILE A 128 -6.91 -12.58 7.42
C ILE A 128 -7.65 -12.72 6.08
N GLN A 129 -8.04 -11.57 5.56
CA GLN A 129 -8.76 -11.47 4.29
C GLN A 129 -7.88 -10.77 3.26
N VAL A 130 -7.84 -11.29 2.05
CA VAL A 130 -7.14 -10.66 0.92
C VAL A 130 -8.16 -10.26 -0.12
N LEU A 131 -8.13 -9.01 -0.52
CA LEU A 131 -8.99 -8.44 -1.54
C LEU A 131 -8.13 -7.80 -2.62
N ARG A 132 -8.44 -8.05 -3.89
CA ARG A 132 -7.75 -7.42 -5.02
C ARG A 132 -8.77 -6.94 -6.02
N TYR A 133 -8.62 -5.68 -6.48
CA TYR A 133 -9.60 -5.06 -7.36
C TYR A 133 -8.98 -3.93 -8.18
N ASP A 134 -9.69 -3.50 -9.23
CA ASP A 134 -9.26 -2.40 -10.08
C ASP A 134 -9.56 -1.05 -9.42
N LEU A 135 -8.60 -0.14 -9.55
CA LEU A 135 -8.74 1.26 -9.16
C LEU A 135 -7.98 2.12 -10.18
N PRO A 136 -8.64 2.94 -11.01
CA PRO A 136 -10.09 3.25 -10.96
C PRO A 136 -10.94 2.06 -11.35
N PRO A 137 -12.17 1.98 -10.81
CA PRO A 137 -13.08 0.92 -11.19
C PRO A 137 -13.47 1.04 -12.67
N GLU A 138 -13.69 -0.11 -13.28
CA GLU A 138 -14.15 -0.15 -14.67
C GLU A 138 -15.59 0.31 -14.83
#